data_dbbb2dde0e060b0e127dd7912e07ddec
#
_entry.id   dbbb2dde0e060b0e127dd7912e07ddec
#
_cell.length_a   1.000
_cell.length_b   1.000
_cell.length_c   1.000
_cell.angle_alpha   90.00
_cell.angle_beta   90.00
_cell.angle_gamma   90.00
#
_symmetry.space_group_name_H-M   'P 1'
#
loop_
_entity.id
_entity.type
_entity.pdbx_description
1 polymer ?
#
loop_
_entity_poly.entity_id
_entity_poly.type
_entity_poly.pdbx_seq_one_letter_code
_entity_poly.pdbx_strand_id
1 'polypeptide(L)'
;MKRLFPALLLALLIGCSSGERKPAEVKKEAAATKQAPPEYKVKVTTSKGDFTIAVHRDWAPRGADRFYELVKMGFYDDSRFFRVVKDFIVQFGLAKDPKMSQMMAQSSIQDDPAMKSNMKGRVSFAKNGVNTRTSQVFISLKNNRILDDQNFAPFGEVVEGIEVVAKLYPGYGDYSGPEQAKIIDKGNDYLDRSFPRLDKLQKAILIP
;
A
#
# COMPACT_ATOMS: atom_id res chain seq x y z
N MET A 1 -80.62 -37.92 30.51
CA MET A 1 -80.28 -38.51 31.82
C MET A 1 -78.80 -38.36 32.07
N LYS A 2 -78.41 -37.82 33.24
CA LYS A 2 -77.10 -37.82 33.92
C LYS A 2 -76.08 -36.77 33.37
N ARG A 3 -76.01 -35.71 34.05
CA ARG A 3 -75.27 -35.25 35.26
C ARG A 3 -73.88 -34.69 34.90
N LEU A 4 -73.86 -33.41 34.99
CA LEU A 4 -72.88 -32.46 35.59
C LEU A 4 -71.79 -33.08 36.49
N PHE A 5 -70.52 -32.56 36.28
CA PHE A 5 -69.77 -32.00 37.40
C PHE A 5 -68.56 -31.16 36.81
N PRO A 6 -68.30 -30.00 37.35
CA PRO A 6 -67.24 -29.13 36.86
C PRO A 6 -65.92 -29.42 37.59
N ALA A 7 -64.79 -29.38 36.89
CA ALA A 7 -63.47 -29.37 37.47
C ALA A 7 -62.84 -28.00 37.29
N LEU A 8 -62.63 -27.32 38.36
CA LEU A 8 -61.90 -26.09 38.55
C LEU A 8 -60.41 -26.34 38.30
N LEU A 9 -59.85 -25.79 37.28
CA LEU A 9 -58.37 -25.84 37.02
C LEU A 9 -57.77 -24.46 37.14
N LEU A 10 -56.98 -24.33 38.19
CA LEU A 10 -56.17 -23.18 38.57
C LEU A 10 -55.13 -22.89 37.52
N ALA A 11 -55.24 -21.75 36.86
CA ALA A 11 -54.21 -21.28 35.86
C ALA A 11 -53.05 -20.65 36.59
N LEU A 12 -51.88 -21.32 36.60
CA LEU A 12 -50.62 -20.74 36.96
C LEU A 12 -50.12 -19.94 35.74
N LEU A 13 -50.11 -18.63 35.86
CA LEU A 13 -49.46 -17.73 34.94
C LEU A 13 -47.94 -17.79 35.18
N ILE A 14 -47.22 -18.53 34.35
CA ILE A 14 -45.77 -18.45 34.23
C ILE A 14 -45.50 -17.36 33.20
N GLY A 15 -45.10 -16.17 33.67
CA GLY A 15 -44.65 -15.10 32.84
C GLY A 15 -43.27 -15.43 32.21
N CYS A 16 -43.25 -15.84 30.94
CA CYS A 16 -42.01 -15.84 30.15
C CYS A 16 -41.71 -14.43 29.71
N SER A 17 -40.80 -13.75 30.41
CA SER A 17 -40.14 -12.56 29.94
C SER A 17 -39.22 -12.94 28.80
N SER A 18 -39.69 -12.76 27.56
CA SER A 18 -38.84 -12.82 26.36
C SER A 18 -37.95 -11.56 26.30
N GLY A 19 -36.80 -11.65 26.95
CA GLY A 19 -35.72 -10.67 26.75
C GLY A 19 -35.23 -10.74 25.32
N GLU A 20 -35.68 -9.83 24.49
CA GLU A 20 -35.06 -9.54 23.20
C GLU A 20 -33.61 -9.17 23.42
N ARG A 21 -32.69 -10.10 23.16
CA ARG A 21 -31.28 -9.79 23.02
C ARG A 21 -31.11 -9.05 21.71
N LYS A 22 -30.95 -7.73 21.79
CA LYS A 22 -30.41 -6.93 20.66
C LYS A 22 -29.12 -7.59 20.16
N PRO A 23 -28.94 -7.77 18.85
CA PRO A 23 -27.65 -8.21 18.29
C PRO A 23 -26.57 -7.25 18.75
N ALA A 24 -25.55 -7.75 19.40
CA ALA A 24 -24.36 -6.99 19.72
C ALA A 24 -23.77 -6.54 18.39
N GLU A 25 -23.76 -5.25 18.16
CA GLU A 25 -23.03 -4.58 17.09
C GLU A 25 -21.55 -4.92 17.29
N VAL A 26 -21.05 -5.88 16.53
CA VAL A 26 -19.62 -6.15 16.44
C VAL A 26 -19.02 -4.92 15.74
N LYS A 27 -18.65 -3.93 16.53
CA LYS A 27 -17.73 -2.89 16.08
C LYS A 27 -16.49 -3.59 15.60
N LYS A 28 -16.35 -3.71 14.29
CA LYS A 28 -15.11 -4.09 13.63
C LYS A 28 -14.10 -3.00 14.00
N GLU A 29 -13.35 -3.25 15.05
CA GLU A 29 -12.24 -2.41 15.49
C GLU A 29 -11.28 -2.39 14.31
N ALA A 30 -11.38 -1.32 13.51
CA ALA A 30 -10.42 -1.05 12.46
C ALA A 30 -9.07 -0.97 13.19
N ALA A 31 -8.19 -1.93 12.93
CA ALA A 31 -6.85 -1.95 13.47
C ALA A 31 -6.27 -0.54 13.30
N ALA A 32 -6.01 0.13 14.43
CA ALA A 32 -5.50 1.47 14.45
C ALA A 32 -4.18 1.45 13.67
N THR A 33 -4.18 1.93 12.45
CA THR A 33 -2.97 2.16 11.67
C THR A 33 -2.11 3.08 12.51
N LYS A 34 -0.94 2.59 12.93
CA LYS A 34 -0.01 3.41 13.69
C LYS A 34 0.38 4.57 12.79
N GLN A 35 -0.05 5.76 13.15
CA GLN A 35 0.28 6.97 12.40
C GLN A 35 1.80 7.13 12.31
N ALA A 36 2.28 7.42 11.11
CA ALA A 36 3.67 7.82 10.92
C ALA A 36 3.96 9.16 11.60
N PRO A 37 5.22 9.48 11.92
CA PRO A 37 5.61 10.82 12.31
C PRO A 37 5.16 11.86 11.26
N PRO A 38 4.96 13.14 11.65
CA PRO A 38 4.62 14.22 10.71
C PRO A 38 5.61 14.32 9.55
N GLU A 39 6.89 14.14 9.85
CA GLU A 39 7.99 14.04 8.90
C GLU A 39 8.92 12.90 9.28
N TYR A 40 9.45 12.20 8.28
CA TYR A 40 10.47 11.18 8.47
C TYR A 40 11.28 10.98 7.18
N LYS A 41 12.44 10.38 7.31
CA LYS A 41 13.29 10.07 6.18
C LYS A 41 13.49 8.57 6.03
N VAL A 42 13.61 8.14 4.78
CA VAL A 42 13.92 6.76 4.41
C VAL A 42 15.18 6.75 3.56
N LYS A 43 16.22 6.09 4.06
CA LYS A 43 17.41 5.79 3.26
C LYS A 43 17.15 4.52 2.46
N VAL A 44 17.35 4.60 1.16
CA VAL A 44 17.22 3.49 0.23
C VAL A 44 18.59 3.16 -0.35
N THR A 45 19.08 1.96 -0.07
CA THR A 45 20.33 1.41 -0.63
C THR A 45 19.99 0.58 -1.86
N THR A 46 20.67 0.86 -2.98
CA THR A 46 20.42 0.19 -4.26
C THR A 46 21.69 -0.38 -4.87
N SER A 47 21.56 -1.14 -5.96
CA SER A 47 22.68 -1.61 -6.79
C SER A 47 23.45 -0.47 -7.50
N LYS A 48 22.94 0.77 -7.48
CA LYS A 48 23.55 1.96 -8.14
C LYS A 48 24.03 3.02 -7.15
N GLY A 49 23.89 2.78 -5.85
CA GLY A 49 24.19 3.72 -4.77
C GLY A 49 22.97 3.99 -3.91
N ASP A 50 23.07 4.98 -3.04
CA ASP A 50 22.04 5.32 -2.07
C ASP A 50 21.27 6.57 -2.48
N PHE A 51 20.00 6.66 -2.07
CA PHE A 51 19.22 7.89 -2.12
C PHE A 51 18.34 8.00 -0.87
N THR A 52 17.92 9.22 -0.54
CA THR A 52 17.10 9.50 0.64
C THR A 52 15.76 10.11 0.21
N ILE A 53 14.67 9.55 0.74
CA ILE A 53 13.30 10.07 0.60
C ILE A 53 12.93 10.79 1.89
N ALA A 54 12.59 12.09 1.82
CA ALA A 54 11.86 12.79 2.87
C ALA A 54 10.36 12.59 2.65
N VAL A 55 9.67 12.19 3.70
CA VAL A 55 8.21 11.97 3.67
C VAL A 55 7.53 13.03 4.52
N HIS A 56 6.47 13.62 3.96
CA HIS A 56 5.66 14.67 4.58
C HIS A 56 4.23 14.16 4.73
N ARG A 57 3.85 13.81 5.94
CA ARG A 57 2.56 13.19 6.19
C ARG A 57 1.37 14.11 5.84
N ASP A 58 1.54 15.42 5.97
CA ASP A 58 0.53 16.42 5.62
C ASP A 58 0.21 16.50 4.11
N TRP A 59 1.12 16.01 3.23
CA TRP A 59 0.87 16.00 1.79
C TRP A 59 -0.12 14.90 1.37
N ALA A 60 -0.01 13.72 1.96
CA ALA A 60 -0.85 12.57 1.67
C ALA A 60 -0.80 11.58 2.86
N PRO A 61 -1.60 11.82 3.92
CA PRO A 61 -1.44 11.11 5.20
C PRO A 61 -1.60 9.59 5.10
N ARG A 62 -2.56 9.10 4.33
CA ARG A 62 -2.74 7.64 4.16
C ARG A 62 -1.59 6.99 3.42
N GLY A 63 -1.08 7.67 2.40
CA GLY A 63 0.11 7.23 1.66
C GLY A 63 1.35 7.22 2.55
N ALA A 64 1.60 8.28 3.30
CA ALA A 64 2.73 8.38 4.23
C ALA A 64 2.68 7.30 5.32
N ASP A 65 1.52 7.09 5.95
CA ASP A 65 1.32 6.03 6.95
C ASP A 65 1.59 4.65 6.36
N ARG A 66 1.05 4.33 5.17
CA ARG A 66 1.28 3.06 4.48
C ARG A 66 2.76 2.84 4.14
N PHE A 67 3.44 3.87 3.62
CA PHE A 67 4.86 3.76 3.27
C PHE A 67 5.73 3.52 4.50
N TYR A 68 5.43 4.21 5.61
CA TYR A 68 6.10 4.01 6.90
C TYR A 68 5.98 2.56 7.40
N GLU A 69 4.77 2.00 7.39
CA GLU A 69 4.53 0.61 7.78
C GLU A 69 5.32 -0.37 6.91
N LEU A 70 5.27 -0.21 5.59
CA LEU A 70 5.95 -1.09 4.64
C LEU A 70 7.48 -1.05 4.82
N VAL A 71 8.06 0.15 5.05
CA VAL A 71 9.50 0.28 5.36
C VAL A 71 9.84 -0.42 6.67
N LYS A 72 9.05 -0.22 7.73
CA LYS A 72 9.28 -0.89 9.03
C LYS A 72 9.20 -2.41 8.95
N MET A 73 8.35 -2.94 8.10
CA MET A 73 8.21 -4.38 7.88
C MET A 73 9.33 -4.96 7.01
N GLY A 74 10.21 -4.14 6.43
CA GLY A 74 11.20 -4.56 5.44
C GLY A 74 10.58 -5.04 4.13
N PHE A 75 9.36 -4.60 3.81
CA PHE A 75 8.61 -5.03 2.64
C PHE A 75 9.36 -4.78 1.32
N TYR A 76 10.08 -3.66 1.25
CA TYR A 76 10.82 -3.27 0.05
C TYR A 76 12.20 -3.93 -0.06
N ASP A 77 12.70 -4.56 1.01
CA ASP A 77 14.04 -5.13 1.04
C ASP A 77 14.23 -6.20 -0.04
N ASP A 78 15.34 -6.10 -0.76
CA ASP A 78 15.70 -6.97 -1.88
C ASP A 78 14.65 -7.02 -3.01
N SER A 79 13.85 -5.98 -3.16
CA SER A 79 12.92 -5.83 -4.29
C SER A 79 13.63 -5.34 -5.57
N ARG A 80 12.88 -5.17 -6.64
CA ARG A 80 13.41 -4.70 -7.93
C ARG A 80 12.72 -3.41 -8.36
N PHE A 81 13.47 -2.54 -9.05
CA PHE A 81 12.90 -1.44 -9.81
C PHE A 81 12.37 -2.01 -11.13
N PHE A 82 11.18 -2.58 -11.08
CA PHE A 82 10.64 -3.40 -12.16
C PHE A 82 10.13 -2.60 -13.37
N ARG A 83 9.92 -1.28 -13.22
CA ARG A 83 9.52 -0.40 -14.31
C ARG A 83 10.30 0.90 -14.22
N VAL A 84 11.20 1.12 -15.17
CA VAL A 84 11.98 2.36 -15.31
C VAL A 84 11.72 2.92 -16.69
N VAL A 85 11.00 4.04 -16.75
CA VAL A 85 10.68 4.75 -18.00
C VAL A 85 11.48 6.05 -18.01
N LYS A 86 12.47 6.12 -18.90
CA LYS A 86 13.36 7.29 -19.03
C LYS A 86 12.53 8.55 -19.21
N ASP A 87 12.93 9.62 -18.54
CA ASP A 87 12.27 10.92 -18.58
C ASP A 87 10.77 10.86 -18.18
N PHE A 88 10.38 9.87 -17.36
CA PHE A 88 9.05 9.75 -16.83
C PHE A 88 9.06 9.31 -15.37
N ILE A 89 9.15 8.02 -15.05
CA ILE A 89 9.12 7.51 -13.68
C ILE A 89 10.06 6.31 -13.47
N VAL A 90 10.37 6.07 -12.19
CA VAL A 90 10.89 4.80 -11.66
C VAL A 90 9.86 4.21 -10.70
N GLN A 91 9.42 2.99 -10.93
CA GLN A 91 8.39 2.31 -10.12
C GLN A 91 8.94 1.03 -9.47
N PHE A 92 8.60 0.85 -8.20
CA PHE A 92 8.97 -0.30 -7.38
C PHE A 92 7.87 -0.60 -6.35
N GLY A 93 8.07 -1.59 -5.49
CA GLY A 93 7.15 -1.86 -4.38
C GLY A 93 6.30 -3.12 -4.57
N LEU A 94 6.88 -4.11 -5.26
CA LEU A 94 6.47 -5.50 -5.18
C LEU A 94 7.56 -6.26 -4.41
N ALA A 95 7.18 -6.99 -3.37
CA ALA A 95 8.13 -7.66 -2.49
C ALA A 95 8.86 -8.81 -3.20
N LYS A 96 10.04 -9.17 -2.70
CA LYS A 96 10.77 -10.36 -3.17
C LYS A 96 9.98 -11.66 -2.98
N ASP A 97 9.22 -11.73 -1.87
CA ASP A 97 8.38 -12.87 -1.52
C ASP A 97 6.98 -12.69 -2.13
N PRO A 98 6.52 -13.63 -2.98
CA PRO A 98 5.18 -13.59 -3.55
C PRO A 98 4.07 -13.48 -2.51
N LYS A 99 4.18 -14.18 -1.37
CA LYS A 99 3.16 -14.15 -0.31
C LYS A 99 2.95 -12.75 0.24
N MET A 100 4.02 -11.99 0.42
CA MET A 100 3.95 -10.60 0.87
C MET A 100 3.29 -9.71 -0.19
N SER A 101 3.64 -9.87 -1.46
CA SER A 101 3.01 -9.14 -2.57
C SER A 101 1.53 -9.47 -2.72
N GLN A 102 1.14 -10.74 -2.61
CA GLN A 102 -0.26 -11.19 -2.67
C GLN A 102 -1.08 -10.63 -1.51
N MET A 103 -0.53 -10.65 -0.29
CA MET A 103 -1.18 -10.05 0.89
C MET A 103 -1.43 -8.55 0.70
N MET A 104 -0.42 -7.81 0.22
CA MET A 104 -0.56 -6.38 -0.02
C MET A 104 -1.49 -6.05 -1.19
N ALA A 105 -1.56 -6.89 -2.23
CA ALA A 105 -2.49 -6.70 -3.34
C ALA A 105 -3.97 -6.67 -2.89
N GLN A 106 -4.29 -7.31 -1.76
CA GLN A 106 -5.64 -7.33 -1.16
C GLN A 106 -5.85 -6.23 -0.11
N SER A 107 -4.83 -5.42 0.19
CA SER A 107 -4.85 -4.41 1.24
C SER A 107 -4.74 -3.00 0.65
N SER A 108 -5.77 -2.56 -0.06
CA SER A 108 -5.81 -1.20 -0.62
C SER A 108 -6.09 -0.15 0.45
N ILE A 109 -5.60 1.07 0.19
CA ILE A 109 -5.91 2.26 0.97
C ILE A 109 -6.71 3.26 0.13
N GLN A 110 -7.54 4.05 0.81
CA GLN A 110 -8.28 5.15 0.18
C GLN A 110 -7.32 6.20 -0.37
N ASP A 111 -7.72 6.87 -1.45
CA ASP A 111 -6.92 7.95 -2.02
C ASP A 111 -6.83 9.14 -1.05
N ASP A 112 -5.66 9.78 -1.05
CA ASP A 112 -5.48 11.11 -0.50
C ASP A 112 -5.74 12.16 -1.59
N PRO A 113 -6.17 13.38 -1.24
CA PRO A 113 -6.21 14.47 -2.20
C PRO A 113 -4.79 14.82 -2.67
N ALA A 114 -4.61 15.14 -3.94
CA ALA A 114 -3.32 15.56 -4.50
C ALA A 114 -3.00 17.01 -4.08
N MET A 115 -2.40 17.19 -2.92
CA MET A 115 -2.02 18.51 -2.38
C MET A 115 -0.75 19.08 -3.01
N LYS A 116 0.05 18.25 -3.66
CA LYS A 116 1.32 18.61 -4.32
C LYS A 116 1.34 18.08 -5.74
N SER A 117 2.08 18.77 -6.62
CA SER A 117 2.28 18.35 -8.00
C SER A 117 3.38 17.28 -8.10
N ASN A 118 3.27 16.38 -9.09
CA ASN A 118 4.24 15.32 -9.37
C ASN A 118 5.50 15.88 -10.08
N MET A 119 6.21 16.79 -9.42
CA MET A 119 7.46 17.38 -9.89
C MET A 119 8.59 16.35 -9.85
N LYS A 120 9.71 16.61 -10.52
CA LYS A 120 10.92 15.77 -10.47
C LYS A 120 11.32 15.49 -9.02
N GLY A 121 11.59 14.23 -8.71
CA GLY A 121 11.95 13.75 -7.37
C GLY A 121 10.76 13.41 -6.48
N ARG A 122 9.53 13.80 -6.82
CA ARG A 122 8.34 13.48 -6.00
C ARG A 122 8.03 11.99 -6.05
N VAL A 123 7.54 11.49 -4.89
CA VAL A 123 7.21 10.08 -4.66
C VAL A 123 5.72 9.95 -4.42
N SER A 124 5.05 9.12 -5.22
CA SER A 124 3.61 8.88 -5.15
C SER A 124 3.30 7.38 -5.20
N PHE A 125 2.16 6.97 -4.64
CA PHE A 125 1.67 5.60 -4.83
C PHE A 125 1.13 5.41 -6.23
N ALA A 126 1.48 4.27 -6.85
CA ALA A 126 0.83 3.80 -8.06
C ALA A 126 -0.59 3.28 -7.74
N LYS A 127 -1.52 3.44 -8.69
CA LYS A 127 -2.90 2.96 -8.60
C LYS A 127 -3.44 2.60 -9.99
N ASN A 128 -4.46 1.76 -10.00
CA ASN A 128 -5.23 1.40 -11.20
C ASN A 128 -6.73 1.68 -10.92
N GLY A 129 -7.07 2.97 -10.79
CA GLY A 129 -8.39 3.43 -10.41
C GLY A 129 -8.46 4.03 -9.01
N VAL A 130 -9.65 4.42 -8.59
CA VAL A 130 -9.92 5.08 -7.31
C VAL A 130 -9.76 4.08 -6.15
N ASN A 131 -9.06 4.48 -5.09
CA ASN A 131 -8.87 3.68 -3.86
C ASN A 131 -8.21 2.30 -4.08
N THR A 132 -7.31 2.20 -5.06
CA THR A 132 -6.61 0.95 -5.39
C THR A 132 -5.12 0.97 -5.06
N ARG A 133 -4.64 1.97 -4.32
CA ARG A 133 -3.25 2.05 -3.85
C ARG A 133 -2.97 0.93 -2.85
N THR A 134 -1.88 0.19 -3.04
CA THR A 134 -1.48 -0.92 -2.13
C THR A 134 -0.08 -0.74 -1.57
N SER A 135 0.96 -1.15 -2.31
CA SER A 135 2.36 -1.09 -1.89
C SER A 135 3.30 -0.46 -2.92
N GLN A 136 2.84 -0.37 -4.18
CA GLN A 136 3.69 0.13 -5.25
C GLN A 136 3.78 1.65 -5.23
N VAL A 137 5.00 2.17 -5.38
CA VAL A 137 5.30 3.59 -5.44
C VAL A 137 6.14 3.92 -6.66
N PHE A 138 6.09 5.16 -7.10
CA PHE A 138 6.96 5.66 -8.16
C PHE A 138 7.62 6.98 -7.78
N ILE A 139 8.78 7.23 -8.37
CA ILE A 139 9.54 8.47 -8.29
C ILE A 139 9.48 9.15 -9.65
N SER A 140 9.06 10.40 -9.72
CA SER A 140 9.03 11.20 -10.95
C SER A 140 10.44 11.61 -11.37
N LEU A 141 10.82 11.29 -12.62
CA LEU A 141 12.13 11.68 -13.19
C LEU A 141 12.10 13.05 -13.86
N LYS A 142 10.91 13.60 -14.11
CA LYS A 142 10.68 14.96 -14.59
C LYS A 142 9.42 15.55 -13.93
N ASN A 143 9.04 16.75 -14.37
CA ASN A 143 7.79 17.37 -13.95
C ASN A 143 6.61 16.71 -14.71
N ASN A 144 5.91 15.80 -14.04
CA ASN A 144 4.85 14.97 -14.61
C ASN A 144 3.45 15.50 -14.25
N ARG A 145 3.13 16.75 -14.62
CA ARG A 145 1.84 17.39 -14.27
C ARG A 145 0.61 16.60 -14.75
N ILE A 146 0.73 15.82 -15.81
CA ILE A 146 -0.33 14.93 -16.28
C ILE A 146 -0.79 13.92 -15.22
N LEU A 147 0.07 13.58 -14.26
CA LEU A 147 -0.27 12.70 -13.14
C LEU A 147 -1.11 13.41 -12.07
N ASP A 148 -1.05 14.74 -12.01
CA ASP A 148 -1.86 15.55 -11.10
C ASP A 148 -3.35 15.45 -11.52
N ASP A 149 -3.64 15.54 -12.83
CA ASP A 149 -4.98 15.40 -13.39
C ASP A 149 -5.59 14.01 -13.12
N GLN A 150 -4.73 13.00 -12.94
CA GLN A 150 -5.11 11.63 -12.57
C GLN A 150 -5.16 11.41 -11.05
N ASN A 151 -4.99 12.48 -10.27
CA ASN A 151 -5.03 12.48 -8.82
C ASN A 151 -4.02 11.49 -8.18
N PHE A 152 -2.77 11.42 -8.72
CA PHE A 152 -1.66 10.80 -8.01
C PHE A 152 -1.14 11.78 -6.97
N ALA A 153 -1.29 11.43 -5.69
CA ALA A 153 -0.94 12.30 -4.56
C ALA A 153 0.50 12.03 -4.07
N PRO A 154 1.45 12.98 -4.28
CA PRO A 154 2.78 12.86 -3.69
C PRO A 154 2.71 12.88 -2.16
N PHE A 155 3.46 11.99 -1.53
CA PHE A 155 3.61 11.92 -0.07
C PHE A 155 5.03 12.23 0.41
N GLY A 156 5.98 12.35 -0.51
CA GLY A 156 7.37 12.63 -0.20
C GLY A 156 8.18 13.02 -1.44
N GLU A 157 9.47 13.21 -1.24
CA GLU A 157 10.41 13.58 -2.27
C GLU A 157 11.80 13.03 -2.02
N VAL A 158 12.56 12.77 -3.09
CA VAL A 158 13.97 12.44 -3.02
C VAL A 158 14.76 13.71 -2.72
N VAL A 159 15.39 13.77 -1.54
CA VAL A 159 16.17 14.92 -1.08
C VAL A 159 17.67 14.75 -1.30
N GLU A 160 18.13 13.50 -1.46
CA GLU A 160 19.52 13.15 -1.75
C GLU A 160 19.56 12.00 -2.76
N GLY A 161 20.52 12.00 -3.69
CA GLY A 161 20.76 10.88 -4.61
C GLY A 161 19.78 10.79 -5.78
N ILE A 162 19.16 11.87 -6.21
CA ILE A 162 18.26 11.85 -7.39
C ILE A 162 19.00 11.40 -8.65
N GLU A 163 20.30 11.63 -8.74
CA GLU A 163 21.17 11.16 -9.82
C GLU A 163 21.37 9.63 -9.79
N VAL A 164 21.27 8.99 -8.60
CA VAL A 164 21.26 7.53 -8.46
C VAL A 164 19.97 6.97 -9.04
N VAL A 165 18.83 7.58 -8.71
CA VAL A 165 17.53 7.20 -9.26
C VAL A 165 17.52 7.31 -10.79
N ALA A 166 18.12 8.36 -11.34
CA ALA A 166 18.21 8.58 -12.80
C ALA A 166 19.13 7.59 -13.52
N LYS A 167 20.03 6.90 -12.80
CA LYS A 167 20.95 5.86 -13.35
C LYS A 167 20.37 4.45 -13.31
N LEU A 168 19.19 4.24 -12.73
CA LEU A 168 18.54 2.94 -12.70
C LEU A 168 18.21 2.46 -14.11
N TYR A 169 18.37 1.18 -14.36
CA TYR A 169 18.37 0.58 -15.68
C TYR A 169 17.01 0.69 -16.40
N PRO A 170 16.91 1.45 -17.51
CA PRO A 170 15.65 1.67 -18.22
C PRO A 170 15.42 0.69 -19.37
N GLY A 171 16.32 -0.29 -19.59
CA GLY A 171 16.41 -1.03 -20.86
C GLY A 171 15.26 -2.00 -21.11
N TYR A 172 14.39 -2.27 -20.12
CA TYR A 172 13.16 -3.01 -20.34
C TYR A 172 11.95 -2.11 -20.65
N GLY A 173 12.07 -0.81 -20.39
CA GLY A 173 11.07 0.20 -20.73
C GLY A 173 9.70 -0.03 -20.09
N ASP A 174 8.66 0.43 -20.78
CA ASP A 174 7.27 0.37 -20.32
C ASP A 174 6.52 -0.88 -20.85
N TYR A 175 6.74 -1.22 -22.10
CA TYR A 175 5.96 -2.25 -22.81
C TYR A 175 6.61 -3.63 -22.81
N SER A 176 7.94 -3.68 -22.72
CA SER A 176 8.72 -4.94 -22.73
C SER A 176 9.18 -5.37 -21.34
N GLY A 177 8.73 -4.65 -20.31
CA GLY A 177 9.10 -4.89 -18.93
C GLY A 177 8.34 -6.03 -18.27
N PRO A 178 8.66 -6.29 -17.00
CA PRO A 178 8.03 -7.36 -16.23
C PRO A 178 6.52 -7.17 -16.08
N GLU A 179 5.78 -8.26 -16.23
CA GLU A 179 4.35 -8.29 -15.96
C GLU A 179 4.09 -8.29 -14.44
N GLN A 180 3.42 -7.28 -13.92
CA GLN A 180 3.20 -7.13 -12.48
C GLN A 180 2.45 -8.32 -11.85
N ALA A 181 1.48 -8.91 -12.55
CA ALA A 181 0.78 -10.10 -12.09
C ALA A 181 1.74 -11.28 -11.87
N LYS A 182 2.71 -11.48 -12.77
CA LYS A 182 3.74 -12.52 -12.62
C LYS A 182 4.71 -12.21 -11.49
N ILE A 183 5.00 -10.94 -11.22
CA ILE A 183 5.82 -10.55 -10.05
C ILE A 183 5.08 -10.87 -8.76
N ILE A 184 3.78 -10.54 -8.68
CA ILE A 184 2.94 -10.85 -7.51
C ILE A 184 2.86 -12.36 -7.25
N ASP A 185 2.83 -13.17 -8.31
CA ASP A 185 2.73 -14.62 -8.22
C ASP A 185 4.07 -15.33 -7.94
N LYS A 186 5.17 -14.84 -8.51
CA LYS A 186 6.47 -15.56 -8.55
C LYS A 186 7.63 -14.79 -7.92
N GLY A 187 7.42 -13.53 -7.53
CA GLY A 187 8.44 -12.69 -6.89
C GLY A 187 9.72 -12.52 -7.69
N ASN A 188 10.83 -12.48 -6.97
CA ASN A 188 12.15 -12.32 -7.57
C ASN A 188 12.57 -13.48 -8.48
N ASP A 189 12.08 -14.69 -8.27
CA ASP A 189 12.40 -15.85 -9.13
C ASP A 189 12.04 -15.59 -10.59
N TYR A 190 10.91 -14.94 -10.83
CA TYR A 190 10.51 -14.52 -12.17
C TYR A 190 11.41 -13.41 -12.71
N LEU A 191 11.68 -12.40 -11.87
CA LEU A 191 12.45 -11.23 -12.28
C LEU A 191 13.91 -11.57 -12.58
N ASP A 192 14.55 -12.35 -11.72
CA ASP A 192 15.97 -12.69 -11.87
C ASP A 192 16.23 -13.60 -13.07
N ARG A 193 15.26 -14.46 -13.47
CA ARG A 193 15.37 -15.31 -14.67
C ARG A 193 15.07 -14.55 -15.96
N SER A 194 14.01 -13.73 -15.96
CA SER A 194 13.51 -13.12 -17.19
C SER A 194 14.03 -11.70 -17.42
N PHE A 195 14.45 -11.02 -16.34
CA PHE A 195 14.87 -9.61 -16.36
C PHE A 195 16.14 -9.38 -15.52
N PRO A 196 17.26 -10.10 -15.79
CA PRO A 196 18.45 -10.13 -14.91
C PRO A 196 19.18 -8.78 -14.78
N ARG A 197 18.87 -7.80 -15.64
CA ARG A 197 19.50 -6.48 -15.60
C ARG A 197 18.75 -5.46 -14.75
N LEU A 198 17.61 -5.84 -14.14
CA LEU A 198 16.89 -4.94 -13.24
C LEU A 198 17.75 -4.56 -12.04
N ASP A 199 17.79 -3.28 -11.73
CA ASP A 199 18.45 -2.79 -10.52
C ASP A 199 17.66 -3.20 -9.27
N LYS A 200 18.41 -3.40 -8.17
CA LYS A 200 17.89 -3.90 -6.91
C LYS A 200 17.72 -2.76 -5.90
N LEU A 201 16.59 -2.73 -5.22
CA LEU A 201 16.45 -2.06 -3.95
C LEU A 201 16.90 -3.05 -2.87
N GLN A 202 18.12 -2.87 -2.36
CA GLN A 202 18.72 -3.81 -1.42
C GLN A 202 18.13 -3.64 -0.02
N LYS A 203 17.94 -2.40 0.42
CA LYS A 203 17.46 -2.08 1.75
C LYS A 203 16.72 -0.73 1.77
N ALA A 204 15.64 -0.65 2.56
CA ALA A 204 14.98 0.61 2.89
C ALA A 204 14.83 0.72 4.41
N ILE A 205 15.40 1.77 5.01
CA ILE A 205 15.37 1.98 6.47
C ILE A 205 14.95 3.39 6.84
N LEU A 206 14.24 3.51 7.95
CA LEU A 206 13.99 4.82 8.58
C LEU A 206 15.30 5.37 9.15
N ILE A 207 15.54 6.65 8.91
CA ILE A 207 16.68 7.39 9.49
C ILE A 207 16.18 8.66 10.20
N PRO A 208 16.98 9.20 11.15
CA PRO A 208 16.65 10.43 11.88
C PRO A 208 16.39 11.65 10.98
#